data_d4b03d263a13061458f1bf77e88ac7a9
#
_entry.id   d4b03d263a13061458f1bf77e88ac7a9
#
_cell.length_a   1.000
_cell.length_b   1.000
_cell.length_c   1.000
_cell.angle_alpha   90.00
_cell.angle_beta   90.00
_cell.angle_gamma   90.00
#
_symmetry.space_group_name_H-M   'P 1'
#
loop_
_entity.id
_entity.type
_entity.pdbx_description
1 polymer ?
#
loop_
_entity_poly.entity_id
_entity_poly.type
_entity_poly.pdbx_seq_one_letter_code
_entity_poly.pdbx_strand_id
1 'polypeptide(L)'
;MTQNVLDRRVQKTRKLLQDALIELVAEKGYESVTIQEILDKANVGRSTFYAHFQDKDQLLHSILDRLDELFEQHERRLLDVKNSRGTFDNTGLSPGLSPTLSLFQFVGQNHHFFKAMLGNQGYGIFAKPVYDYVFAHVYGMFTNPVIAAAFARFHKPSKIHTKREKFDSLEAEIAAHYFVSALMGILVWWVEKDMPCKPEEIDELFRQLAMPGFGQALNH
;
A
#
# COMPACT_ATOMS: atom_id res chain seq x y z
N MET A 1 -21.11 18.79 -17.68
CA MET A 1 -21.86 17.71 -16.99
C MET A 1 -21.60 16.31 -17.57
N THR A 2 -21.35 16.16 -18.85
CA THR A 2 -21.18 14.84 -19.55
C THR A 2 -19.89 14.11 -19.17
N GLN A 3 -18.77 14.77 -18.94
CA GLN A 3 -17.47 14.18 -18.62
C GLN A 3 -17.47 13.44 -17.27
N ASN A 4 -18.12 14.02 -16.25
CA ASN A 4 -18.20 13.43 -14.92
C ASN A 4 -19.07 12.13 -14.86
N VAL A 5 -20.05 12.00 -15.75
CA VAL A 5 -20.91 10.81 -15.84
C VAL A 5 -20.19 9.67 -16.57
N LEU A 6 -19.43 10.02 -17.62
CA LEU A 6 -18.61 9.05 -18.37
C LEU A 6 -17.53 8.45 -17.47
N ASP A 7 -16.85 9.29 -16.72
CA ASP A 7 -15.81 8.91 -15.76
C ASP A 7 -16.35 7.96 -14.66
N ARG A 8 -17.51 8.26 -14.11
CA ARG A 8 -18.18 7.38 -13.13
C ARG A 8 -18.55 6.00 -13.69
N ARG A 9 -18.97 5.92 -14.95
CA ARG A 9 -19.29 4.64 -15.61
C ARG A 9 -18.02 3.81 -15.81
N VAL A 10 -16.96 4.45 -16.28
CA VAL A 10 -15.63 3.84 -16.45
C VAL A 10 -15.16 3.26 -15.11
N GLN A 11 -15.14 4.06 -14.05
CA GLN A 11 -14.73 3.63 -12.72
C GLN A 11 -15.59 2.48 -12.18
N LYS A 12 -16.91 2.55 -12.37
CA LYS A 12 -17.81 1.47 -11.97
C LYS A 12 -17.49 0.16 -12.69
N THR A 13 -17.25 0.22 -13.99
CA THR A 13 -16.92 -0.98 -14.79
C THR A 13 -15.57 -1.57 -14.35
N ARG A 14 -14.54 -0.74 -14.18
CA ARG A 14 -13.23 -1.17 -13.67
C ARG A 14 -13.37 -1.89 -12.33
N LYS A 15 -14.13 -1.31 -11.40
CA LYS A 15 -14.38 -1.90 -10.09
C LYS A 15 -15.09 -3.26 -10.20
N LEU A 16 -16.12 -3.39 -11.01
CA LEU A 16 -16.83 -4.67 -11.19
C LEU A 16 -15.88 -5.77 -11.70
N LEU A 17 -14.98 -5.44 -12.64
CA LEU A 17 -14.00 -6.39 -13.17
C LEU A 17 -12.94 -6.75 -12.12
N GLN A 18 -12.47 -5.77 -11.33
CA GLN A 18 -11.53 -6.00 -10.23
C GLN A 18 -12.14 -6.88 -9.14
N ASP A 19 -13.37 -6.59 -8.70
CA ASP A 19 -14.06 -7.36 -7.67
C ASP A 19 -14.30 -8.81 -8.15
N ALA A 20 -14.69 -9.01 -9.41
CA ALA A 20 -14.85 -10.33 -10.01
C ALA A 20 -13.52 -11.11 -10.06
N LEU A 21 -12.42 -10.47 -10.44
CA LEU A 21 -11.09 -11.10 -10.41
C LEU A 21 -10.70 -11.51 -9.00
N ILE A 22 -10.88 -10.61 -8.01
CA ILE A 22 -10.56 -10.87 -6.59
C ILE A 22 -11.29 -12.13 -6.09
N GLU A 23 -12.60 -12.22 -6.34
CA GLU A 23 -13.41 -13.36 -5.91
C GLU A 23 -12.97 -14.67 -6.59
N LEU A 24 -12.76 -14.64 -7.92
CA LEU A 24 -12.35 -15.83 -8.68
C LEU A 24 -10.95 -16.32 -8.27
N VAL A 25 -10.03 -15.40 -8.00
CA VAL A 25 -8.68 -15.73 -7.52
C VAL A 25 -8.76 -16.38 -6.14
N ALA A 26 -9.59 -15.86 -5.25
CA ALA A 26 -9.80 -16.44 -3.92
C ALA A 26 -10.41 -17.85 -3.98
N GLU A 27 -11.29 -18.11 -4.98
CA GLU A 27 -11.94 -19.41 -5.16
C GLU A 27 -11.00 -20.49 -5.72
N LYS A 28 -10.13 -20.16 -6.70
CA LYS A 28 -9.40 -21.18 -7.47
C LYS A 28 -7.97 -20.84 -7.86
N GLY A 29 -7.43 -19.73 -7.37
CA GLY A 29 -6.09 -19.23 -7.69
C GLY A 29 -6.00 -18.53 -9.04
N TYR A 30 -5.03 -17.62 -9.17
CA TYR A 30 -4.89 -16.72 -10.31
C TYR A 30 -4.74 -17.44 -11.66
N GLU A 31 -3.86 -18.46 -11.72
CA GLU A 31 -3.55 -19.16 -12.96
C GLU A 31 -4.80 -19.84 -13.59
N SER A 32 -5.70 -20.33 -12.75
CA SER A 32 -6.91 -21.03 -13.18
C SER A 32 -8.03 -20.10 -13.65
N VAL A 33 -7.91 -18.78 -13.44
CA VAL A 33 -8.92 -17.79 -13.81
C VAL A 33 -8.78 -17.39 -15.27
N THR A 34 -9.86 -17.49 -16.03
CA THR A 34 -9.95 -17.05 -17.43
C THR A 34 -10.65 -15.70 -17.55
N ILE A 35 -10.33 -14.95 -18.63
CA ILE A 35 -11.04 -13.69 -18.93
C ILE A 35 -12.56 -13.93 -19.08
N GLN A 36 -12.98 -15.06 -19.68
CA GLN A 36 -14.41 -15.36 -19.84
C GLN A 36 -15.15 -15.44 -18.50
N GLU A 37 -14.58 -16.10 -17.52
CA GLU A 37 -15.19 -16.20 -16.18
C GLU A 37 -15.25 -14.84 -15.46
N ILE A 38 -14.23 -13.99 -15.66
CA ILE A 38 -14.26 -12.62 -15.14
C ILE A 38 -15.43 -11.84 -15.78
N LEU A 39 -15.62 -11.97 -17.10
CA LEU A 39 -16.70 -11.31 -17.82
C LEU A 39 -18.07 -11.78 -17.34
N ASP A 40 -18.24 -13.09 -17.20
CA ASP A 40 -19.49 -13.71 -16.75
C ASP A 40 -19.83 -13.28 -15.32
N LYS A 41 -18.84 -13.32 -14.41
CA LYS A 41 -19.01 -12.93 -13.01
C LYS A 41 -19.27 -11.43 -12.85
N ALA A 42 -18.58 -10.59 -13.60
CA ALA A 42 -18.78 -9.15 -13.58
C ALA A 42 -20.03 -8.68 -14.35
N ASN A 43 -20.64 -9.57 -15.12
CA ASN A 43 -21.70 -9.24 -16.09
C ASN A 43 -21.30 -8.10 -17.03
N VAL A 44 -20.11 -8.21 -17.62
CA VAL A 44 -19.51 -7.20 -18.52
C VAL A 44 -19.20 -7.83 -19.86
N GLY A 45 -19.53 -7.14 -20.96
CA GLY A 45 -19.24 -7.62 -22.30
C GLY A 45 -17.75 -7.59 -22.64
N ARG A 46 -17.31 -8.51 -23.52
CA ARG A 46 -15.90 -8.65 -23.94
C ARG A 46 -15.32 -7.36 -24.53
N SER A 47 -16.08 -6.64 -25.37
CA SER A 47 -15.66 -5.36 -25.94
C SER A 47 -15.43 -4.31 -24.87
N THR A 48 -16.24 -4.31 -23.81
CA THR A 48 -16.09 -3.41 -22.66
C THR A 48 -14.84 -3.73 -21.87
N PHE A 49 -14.54 -5.02 -21.66
CA PHE A 49 -13.28 -5.43 -20.99
C PHE A 49 -12.07 -4.87 -21.75
N TYR A 50 -11.97 -5.14 -23.05
CA TYR A 50 -10.84 -4.71 -23.87
C TYR A 50 -10.76 -3.19 -24.08
N ALA A 51 -11.82 -2.44 -23.80
CA ALA A 51 -11.78 -0.98 -23.73
C ALA A 51 -11.07 -0.47 -22.45
N HIS A 52 -10.94 -1.31 -21.40
CA HIS A 52 -10.34 -0.97 -20.12
C HIS A 52 -9.02 -1.67 -19.83
N PHE A 53 -8.86 -2.91 -20.29
CA PHE A 53 -7.71 -3.76 -19.99
C PHE A 53 -7.32 -4.59 -21.22
N GLN A 54 -6.01 -4.72 -21.45
CA GLN A 54 -5.48 -5.52 -22.56
C GLN A 54 -5.55 -7.02 -22.25
N ASP A 55 -5.33 -7.38 -20.99
CA ASP A 55 -5.25 -8.75 -20.51
C ASP A 55 -5.62 -8.85 -19.02
N LYS A 56 -5.55 -10.08 -18.50
CA LYS A 56 -5.81 -10.40 -17.09
C LYS A 56 -4.76 -9.80 -16.16
N ASP A 57 -3.51 -9.70 -16.60
CA ASP A 57 -2.39 -9.19 -15.82
C ASP A 57 -2.52 -7.68 -15.61
N GLN A 58 -2.94 -6.94 -16.65
CA GLN A 58 -3.24 -5.52 -16.52
C GLN A 58 -4.42 -5.26 -15.59
N LEU A 59 -5.45 -6.11 -15.62
CA LEU A 59 -6.55 -6.04 -14.66
C LEU A 59 -6.04 -6.30 -13.23
N LEU A 60 -5.17 -7.30 -13.04
CA LEU A 60 -4.56 -7.59 -11.74
C LEU A 60 -3.76 -6.38 -11.23
N HIS A 61 -2.89 -5.82 -12.07
CA HIS A 61 -2.10 -4.64 -11.70
C HIS A 61 -2.99 -3.45 -11.31
N SER A 62 -4.14 -3.28 -11.98
CA SER A 62 -5.07 -2.20 -11.66
C SER A 62 -5.71 -2.30 -10.26
N ILE A 63 -5.62 -3.46 -9.60
CA ILE A 63 -6.01 -3.59 -8.18
C ILE A 63 -5.07 -2.78 -7.29
N LEU A 64 -3.80 -2.63 -7.70
CA LEU A 64 -2.83 -1.79 -7.00
C LEU A 64 -3.20 -0.29 -7.07
N ASP A 65 -3.96 0.13 -8.11
CA ASP A 65 -4.46 1.52 -8.20
C ASP A 65 -5.32 1.88 -6.97
N ARG A 66 -5.93 0.88 -6.31
CA ARG A 66 -6.68 1.09 -5.05
C ARG A 66 -5.76 1.38 -3.86
N LEU A 67 -4.52 0.94 -3.92
CA LEU A 67 -3.49 1.31 -2.94
C LEU A 67 -3.07 2.76 -3.15
N ASP A 68 -3.01 3.26 -4.40
CA ASP A 68 -2.76 4.67 -4.70
C ASP A 68 -3.77 5.57 -3.99
N GLU A 69 -5.05 5.26 -4.11
CA GLU A 69 -6.11 6.03 -3.45
C GLU A 69 -5.93 6.06 -1.92
N LEU A 70 -5.50 4.94 -1.32
CA LEU A 70 -5.24 4.86 0.12
C LEU A 70 -4.04 5.72 0.53
N PHE A 71 -2.94 5.66 -0.23
CA PHE A 71 -1.73 6.43 0.05
C PHE A 71 -1.94 7.93 -0.22
N GLU A 72 -2.61 8.31 -1.32
CA GLU A 72 -2.96 9.71 -1.58
C GLU A 72 -3.87 10.31 -0.50
N GLN A 73 -4.87 9.55 -0.04
CA GLN A 73 -5.73 10.01 1.06
C GLN A 73 -4.91 10.21 2.33
N HIS A 74 -3.91 9.36 2.57
CA HIS A 74 -3.01 9.49 3.69
C HIS A 74 -2.13 10.73 3.59
N GLU A 75 -1.50 10.97 2.43
CA GLU A 75 -0.68 12.17 2.20
C GLU A 75 -1.50 13.46 2.39
N ARG A 76 -2.73 13.50 1.87
CA ARG A 76 -3.65 14.64 2.07
C ARG A 76 -3.94 14.86 3.56
N ARG A 77 -4.19 13.79 4.33
CA ARG A 77 -4.42 13.88 5.77
C ARG A 77 -3.18 14.39 6.51
N LEU A 78 -1.98 13.94 6.15
CA LEU A 78 -0.73 14.45 6.72
C LEU A 78 -0.53 15.95 6.45
N LEU A 79 -0.91 16.43 5.28
CA LEU A 79 -0.84 17.83 4.92
C LEU A 79 -1.89 18.66 5.68
N ASP A 80 -3.09 18.13 5.92
CA ASP A 80 -4.17 18.78 6.67
C ASP A 80 -3.89 18.85 8.18
N VAL A 81 -3.17 17.89 8.75
CA VAL A 81 -2.76 17.90 10.18
C VAL A 81 -1.81 19.03 10.53
N LYS A 82 -1.17 19.69 9.55
CA LYS A 82 -0.44 20.95 9.80
C LYS A 82 -1.30 22.02 10.49
N ASN A 83 -2.62 21.92 10.39
CA ASN A 83 -3.58 22.90 10.94
C ASN A 83 -4.32 22.40 12.19
N SER A 84 -4.15 21.17 12.61
CA SER A 84 -4.88 20.57 13.73
C SER A 84 -3.95 20.18 14.87
N ARG A 85 -4.26 20.57 16.09
CA ARG A 85 -3.60 20.08 17.31
C ARG A 85 -4.05 18.64 17.59
N GLY A 86 -3.49 17.69 16.84
CA GLY A 86 -3.75 16.25 17.03
C GLY A 86 -2.96 15.68 18.19
N THR A 87 -3.53 14.70 18.89
CA THR A 87 -2.80 13.86 19.85
C THR A 87 -1.94 12.86 19.08
N PHE A 88 -0.64 12.92 19.30
CA PHE A 88 0.33 12.01 18.72
C PHE A 88 0.66 10.89 19.72
N ASP A 89 0.83 9.68 19.23
CA ASP A 89 1.32 8.55 20.03
C ASP A 89 2.85 8.63 20.24
N ASN A 90 3.40 7.67 20.97
CA ASN A 90 4.85 7.58 21.25
C ASN A 90 5.72 7.38 19.98
N THR A 91 5.10 7.07 18.82
CA THR A 91 5.77 6.94 17.52
C THR A 91 5.73 8.24 16.71
N GLY A 92 5.07 9.29 17.25
CA GLY A 92 4.95 10.57 16.60
C GLY A 92 3.89 10.61 15.48
N LEU A 93 3.11 9.55 15.30
CA LEU A 93 2.00 9.47 14.35
C LEU A 93 0.69 9.36 15.13
N SER A 94 -0.34 10.10 14.71
CA SER A 94 -1.68 9.85 15.22
C SER A 94 -2.12 8.44 14.78
N PRO A 95 -2.68 7.60 15.68
CA PRO A 95 -3.09 6.23 15.34
C PRO A 95 -3.97 6.11 14.10
N GLY A 96 -4.75 7.14 13.76
CA GLY A 96 -5.59 7.18 12.56
C GLY A 96 -4.88 7.67 11.28
N LEU A 97 -3.57 7.98 11.35
CA LEU A 97 -2.78 8.54 10.25
C LEU A 97 -1.63 7.63 9.80
N SER A 98 -1.63 6.36 10.21
CA SER A 98 -0.62 5.40 9.78
C SER A 98 -0.93 4.88 8.36
N PRO A 99 -0.04 5.08 7.36
CA PRO A 99 -0.23 4.50 6.03
C PRO A 99 -0.17 2.99 6.07
N THR A 100 0.63 2.43 6.97
CA THR A 100 0.74 0.98 7.16
C THR A 100 -0.54 0.39 7.74
N LEU A 101 -1.25 1.11 8.63
CA LEU A 101 -2.57 0.69 9.10
C LEU A 101 -3.57 0.58 7.93
N SER A 102 -3.62 1.58 7.05
CA SER A 102 -4.52 1.54 5.89
C SER A 102 -4.21 0.34 4.98
N LEU A 103 -2.93 0.00 4.82
CA LEU A 103 -2.50 -1.18 4.07
C LEU A 103 -2.93 -2.47 4.76
N PHE A 104 -2.68 -2.64 6.06
CA PHE A 104 -3.12 -3.82 6.82
C PHE A 104 -4.64 -3.98 6.81
N GLN A 105 -5.40 -2.88 6.94
CA GLN A 105 -6.86 -2.91 6.84
C GLN A 105 -7.33 -3.32 5.44
N PHE A 106 -6.70 -2.80 4.37
CA PHE A 106 -7.02 -3.18 3.00
C PHE A 106 -6.75 -4.66 2.74
N VAL A 107 -5.59 -5.15 3.15
CA VAL A 107 -5.23 -6.58 3.04
C VAL A 107 -6.18 -7.44 3.87
N GLY A 108 -6.54 -7.00 5.08
CA GLY A 108 -7.49 -7.70 5.95
C GLY A 108 -8.88 -7.83 5.34
N GLN A 109 -9.38 -6.77 4.72
CA GLN A 109 -10.67 -6.78 4.03
C GLN A 109 -10.68 -7.70 2.79
N ASN A 110 -9.53 -7.96 2.19
CA ASN A 110 -9.36 -8.79 1.00
C ASN A 110 -8.54 -10.06 1.29
N HIS A 111 -8.62 -10.59 2.52
CA HIS A 111 -7.80 -11.68 3.02
C HIS A 111 -7.69 -12.87 2.07
N HIS A 112 -8.82 -13.40 1.60
CA HIS A 112 -8.85 -14.58 0.72
C HIS A 112 -8.09 -14.33 -0.60
N PHE A 113 -8.22 -13.14 -1.15
CA PHE A 113 -7.47 -12.76 -2.35
C PHE A 113 -5.96 -12.73 -2.08
N PHE A 114 -5.53 -12.03 -1.04
CA PHE A 114 -4.10 -11.94 -0.71
C PHE A 114 -3.51 -13.31 -0.35
N LYS A 115 -4.27 -14.15 0.35
CA LYS A 115 -3.85 -15.51 0.65
C LYS A 115 -3.66 -16.35 -0.61
N ALA A 116 -4.56 -16.25 -1.59
CA ALA A 116 -4.43 -16.94 -2.87
C ALA A 116 -3.25 -16.40 -3.71
N MET A 117 -3.02 -15.08 -3.68
CA MET A 117 -1.95 -14.43 -4.44
C MET A 117 -0.56 -14.58 -3.82
N LEU A 118 -0.47 -14.61 -2.49
CA LEU A 118 0.78 -14.81 -1.76
C LEU A 118 1.12 -16.29 -1.55
N GLY A 119 0.16 -17.19 -1.78
CA GLY A 119 0.39 -18.65 -1.80
C GLY A 119 1.28 -19.08 -2.97
N ASN A 120 1.70 -20.34 -2.96
CA ASN A 120 2.80 -20.93 -3.74
C ASN A 120 2.94 -20.57 -5.23
N GLN A 121 1.88 -20.15 -5.93
CA GLN A 121 1.94 -19.86 -7.37
C GLN A 121 1.79 -18.36 -7.71
N GLY A 122 1.12 -17.59 -6.88
CA GLY A 122 0.88 -16.17 -7.13
C GLY A 122 2.00 -15.23 -6.66
N TYR A 123 2.89 -15.71 -5.78
CA TYR A 123 3.92 -14.87 -5.16
C TYR A 123 4.83 -14.17 -6.18
N GLY A 124 5.31 -14.88 -7.21
CA GLY A 124 6.19 -14.30 -8.22
C GLY A 124 5.53 -13.23 -9.11
N ILE A 125 4.23 -13.39 -9.36
CA ILE A 125 3.47 -12.48 -10.26
C ILE A 125 3.00 -11.24 -9.51
N PHE A 126 2.67 -11.36 -8.22
CA PHE A 126 2.02 -10.30 -7.47
C PHE A 126 2.95 -9.61 -6.46
N ALA A 127 3.79 -10.36 -5.76
CA ALA A 127 4.61 -9.82 -4.67
C ALA A 127 5.61 -8.77 -5.14
N LYS A 128 6.25 -9.00 -6.32
CA LYS A 128 7.21 -8.03 -6.85
C LYS A 128 6.54 -6.72 -7.29
N PRO A 129 5.47 -6.71 -8.10
CA PRO A 129 4.74 -5.47 -8.40
C PRO A 129 4.26 -4.72 -7.16
N VAL A 130 3.75 -5.43 -6.14
CA VAL A 130 3.35 -4.82 -4.87
C VAL A 130 4.54 -4.21 -4.15
N TYR A 131 5.67 -4.94 -4.08
CA TYR A 131 6.90 -4.42 -3.49
C TYR A 131 7.39 -3.16 -4.21
N ASP A 132 7.52 -3.21 -5.54
CA ASP A 132 8.00 -2.08 -6.35
C ASP A 132 7.09 -0.86 -6.18
N TYR A 133 5.78 -1.09 -6.12
CA TYR A 133 4.78 -0.07 -5.90
C TYR A 133 4.91 0.59 -4.51
N VAL A 134 4.92 -0.21 -3.44
CA VAL A 134 5.07 0.28 -2.07
C VAL A 134 6.43 0.96 -1.89
N PHE A 135 7.48 0.41 -2.52
CA PHE A 135 8.82 1.01 -2.51
C PHE A 135 8.83 2.42 -3.12
N ALA A 136 8.25 2.58 -4.31
CA ALA A 136 8.19 3.89 -4.97
C ALA A 136 7.49 4.94 -4.08
N HIS A 137 6.43 4.54 -3.39
CA HIS A 137 5.68 5.39 -2.47
C HIS A 137 6.51 5.78 -1.23
N VAL A 138 7.10 4.79 -0.56
CA VAL A 138 7.93 4.99 0.63
C VAL A 138 9.18 5.81 0.30
N TYR A 139 9.83 5.51 -0.82
CA TYR A 139 10.99 6.28 -1.29
C TYR A 139 10.62 7.74 -1.58
N GLY A 140 9.48 7.95 -2.26
CA GLY A 140 8.93 9.30 -2.49
C GLY A 140 8.67 10.07 -1.20
N MET A 141 8.17 9.38 -0.16
CA MET A 141 7.99 10.00 1.17
C MET A 141 9.33 10.42 1.80
N PHE A 142 10.36 9.61 1.70
CA PHE A 142 11.68 9.92 2.29
C PHE A 142 12.43 11.02 1.53
N THR A 143 12.22 11.12 0.23
CA THR A 143 12.84 12.16 -0.62
C THR A 143 12.03 13.45 -0.68
N ASN A 144 10.75 13.44 -0.26
CA ASN A 144 9.93 14.64 -0.20
C ASN A 144 10.35 15.52 0.99
N PRO A 145 10.88 16.73 0.77
CA PRO A 145 11.40 17.57 1.85
C PRO A 145 10.33 18.00 2.86
N VAL A 146 9.06 18.07 2.45
CA VAL A 146 7.94 18.42 3.33
C VAL A 146 7.61 17.27 4.27
N ILE A 147 7.59 16.06 3.75
CA ILE A 147 7.29 14.83 4.50
C ILE A 147 8.49 14.48 5.39
N ALA A 148 9.70 14.52 4.87
CA ALA A 148 10.94 14.32 5.63
C ALA A 148 11.05 15.30 6.82
N ALA A 149 10.71 16.58 6.62
CA ALA A 149 10.67 17.57 7.69
C ALA A 149 9.55 17.32 8.72
N ALA A 150 8.42 16.72 8.31
CA ALA A 150 7.38 16.30 9.24
C ALA A 150 7.87 15.13 10.10
N PHE A 151 8.48 14.11 9.51
CA PHE A 151 9.08 13.00 10.26
C PHE A 151 10.21 13.44 11.20
N ALA A 152 11.10 14.34 10.77
CA ALA A 152 12.19 14.87 11.60
C ALA A 152 11.69 15.64 12.84
N ARG A 153 10.49 16.19 12.84
CA ARG A 153 9.90 16.87 14.01
C ARG A 153 9.52 15.93 15.15
N PHE A 154 9.23 14.67 14.85
CA PHE A 154 8.83 13.67 15.82
C PHE A 154 10.03 12.94 16.45
N HIS A 155 11.21 13.07 15.85
CA HIS A 155 12.44 12.52 16.37
C HIS A 155 13.30 13.69 16.88
N LYS A 156 13.50 13.78 18.19
CA LYS A 156 14.49 14.73 18.76
C LYS A 156 15.85 14.40 18.13
N PRO A 157 16.48 15.30 17.39
CA PRO A 157 17.81 15.06 16.88
C PRO A 157 18.72 14.76 18.05
N SER A 158 19.41 13.63 18.03
CA SER A 158 20.53 13.41 18.93
C SER A 158 21.53 14.52 18.63
N LYS A 159 22.20 15.06 19.67
CA LYS A 159 23.06 16.26 19.60
C LYS A 159 24.32 16.13 18.72
N ILE A 160 24.35 15.17 17.83
CA ILE A 160 25.51 14.85 17.01
C ILE A 160 25.17 15.15 15.56
N HIS A 161 25.76 16.23 15.05
CA HIS A 161 25.85 16.72 13.67
C HIS A 161 24.70 17.55 13.07
N THR A 162 24.88 18.86 13.22
CA THR A 162 24.08 19.95 12.61
C THR A 162 24.49 20.30 11.17
N LYS A 163 24.89 19.35 10.32
CA LYS A 163 25.38 19.71 8.97
C LYS A 163 24.98 18.81 7.79
N ARG A 164 23.94 17.99 7.88
CA ARG A 164 23.41 17.32 6.69
C ARG A 164 21.92 17.64 6.51
N GLU A 165 21.65 18.62 5.67
CA GLU A 165 20.30 19.06 5.29
C GLU A 165 19.62 18.22 4.21
N LYS A 166 20.24 17.15 3.77
CA LYS A 166 19.68 16.22 2.76
C LYS A 166 20.11 14.81 3.12
N PHE A 167 19.14 13.89 3.18
CA PHE A 167 19.41 12.47 2.96
C PHE A 167 20.20 12.36 1.67
N ASP A 168 21.35 11.73 1.72
CA ASP A 168 21.99 11.26 0.51
C ASP A 168 21.00 10.30 -0.17
N SER A 169 20.85 10.39 -1.48
CA SER A 169 19.86 9.57 -2.20
C SER A 169 20.02 8.07 -1.90
N LEU A 170 21.25 7.63 -1.62
CA LEU A 170 21.58 6.26 -1.26
C LEU A 170 21.05 5.89 0.14
N GLU A 171 21.15 6.78 1.13
CA GLU A 171 20.63 6.53 2.48
C GLU A 171 19.11 6.41 2.48
N ALA A 172 18.41 7.28 1.75
CA ALA A 172 16.97 7.21 1.57
C ALA A 172 16.53 5.92 0.84
N GLU A 173 17.30 5.49 -0.14
CA GLU A 173 17.05 4.25 -0.88
C GLU A 173 17.22 3.02 0.00
N ILE A 174 18.30 2.93 0.77
CA ILE A 174 18.55 1.85 1.73
C ILE A 174 17.46 1.82 2.79
N ALA A 175 17.08 2.98 3.35
CA ALA A 175 16.02 3.09 4.34
C ALA A 175 14.67 2.64 3.79
N ALA A 176 14.33 3.01 2.56
CA ALA A 176 13.11 2.56 1.89
C ALA A 176 13.11 1.04 1.67
N HIS A 177 14.22 0.47 1.18
CA HIS A 177 14.36 -0.98 1.03
C HIS A 177 14.20 -1.73 2.34
N TYR A 178 14.83 -1.26 3.42
CA TYR A 178 14.69 -1.85 4.74
C TYR A 178 13.24 -1.86 5.20
N PHE A 179 12.60 -0.69 5.14
CA PHE A 179 11.22 -0.52 5.59
C PHE A 179 10.25 -1.40 4.80
N VAL A 180 10.31 -1.33 3.48
CA VAL A 180 9.41 -2.09 2.61
C VAL A 180 9.64 -3.58 2.74
N SER A 181 10.89 -4.03 2.85
CA SER A 181 11.20 -5.45 3.06
C SER A 181 10.65 -5.96 4.39
N ALA A 182 10.80 -5.19 5.46
CA ALA A 182 10.23 -5.55 6.76
C ALA A 182 8.70 -5.56 6.73
N LEU A 183 8.08 -4.54 6.13
CA LEU A 183 6.63 -4.44 5.97
C LEU A 183 6.07 -5.61 5.18
N MET A 184 6.65 -5.91 4.02
CA MET A 184 6.22 -7.02 3.16
C MET A 184 6.40 -8.37 3.84
N GLY A 185 7.52 -8.57 4.55
CA GLY A 185 7.76 -9.80 5.31
C GLY A 185 6.72 -10.05 6.39
N ILE A 186 6.37 -9.02 7.16
CA ILE A 186 5.33 -9.11 8.20
C ILE A 186 3.94 -9.29 7.58
N LEU A 187 3.64 -8.58 6.50
CA LEU A 187 2.36 -8.67 5.81
C LEU A 187 2.13 -10.08 5.24
N VAL A 188 3.13 -10.65 4.56
CA VAL A 188 3.06 -12.02 4.05
C VAL A 188 2.86 -13.01 5.19
N TRP A 189 3.68 -12.93 6.24
CA TRP A 189 3.56 -13.78 7.43
C TRP A 189 2.17 -13.69 8.06
N TRP A 190 1.63 -12.49 8.20
CA TRP A 190 0.33 -12.25 8.81
C TRP A 190 -0.80 -12.88 8.00
N VAL A 191 -0.76 -12.77 6.67
CA VAL A 191 -1.73 -13.39 5.75
C VAL A 191 -1.60 -14.91 5.77
N GLU A 192 -0.37 -15.46 5.71
CA GLU A 192 -0.12 -16.92 5.74
C GLU A 192 -0.58 -17.56 7.05
N LYS A 193 -0.53 -16.83 8.16
CA LYS A 193 -1.00 -17.27 9.48
C LYS A 193 -2.50 -17.04 9.73
N ASP A 194 -3.27 -16.76 8.69
CA ASP A 194 -4.71 -16.48 8.79
C ASP A 194 -5.02 -15.29 9.71
N MET A 195 -4.17 -14.27 9.68
CA MET A 195 -4.35 -13.01 10.43
C MET A 195 -4.59 -13.23 11.93
N PRO A 196 -3.59 -13.70 12.68
CA PRO A 196 -3.75 -14.09 14.09
C PRO A 196 -4.06 -12.90 15.02
N CYS A 197 -3.94 -11.67 14.55
CA CYS A 197 -4.28 -10.44 15.27
C CYS A 197 -4.94 -9.43 14.33
N LYS A 198 -5.55 -8.38 14.89
CA LYS A 198 -6.25 -7.34 14.11
C LYS A 198 -5.26 -6.45 13.34
N PRO A 199 -5.72 -5.77 12.26
CA PRO A 199 -4.90 -4.81 11.52
C PRO A 199 -4.26 -3.72 12.40
N GLU A 200 -4.98 -3.26 13.41
CA GLU A 200 -4.51 -2.23 14.35
C GLU A 200 -3.36 -2.75 15.22
N GLU A 201 -3.45 -4.00 15.65
CA GLU A 201 -2.44 -4.63 16.53
C GLU A 201 -1.16 -4.93 15.76
N ILE A 202 -1.25 -5.46 14.54
CA ILE A 202 -0.07 -5.73 13.71
C ILE A 202 0.60 -4.44 13.23
N ASP A 203 -0.16 -3.40 12.92
CA ASP A 203 0.37 -2.08 12.57
C ASP A 203 1.13 -1.46 13.74
N GLU A 204 0.58 -1.52 14.94
CA GLU A 204 1.24 -1.00 16.13
C GLU A 204 2.57 -1.73 16.39
N LEU A 205 2.57 -3.07 16.36
CA LEU A 205 3.79 -3.88 16.52
C LEU A 205 4.81 -3.56 15.42
N PHE A 206 4.38 -3.46 14.17
CA PHE A 206 5.26 -3.09 13.07
C PHE A 206 5.92 -1.73 13.30
N ARG A 207 5.13 -0.71 13.66
CA ARG A 207 5.64 0.64 13.93
C ARG A 207 6.63 0.66 15.10
N GLN A 208 6.34 -0.07 16.17
CA GLN A 208 7.24 -0.18 17.32
C GLN A 208 8.59 -0.82 16.96
N LEU A 209 8.62 -1.76 16.03
CA LEU A 209 9.84 -2.42 15.57
C LEU A 209 10.59 -1.63 14.49
N ALA A 210 9.87 -1.07 13.54
CA ALA A 210 10.46 -0.41 12.39
C ALA A 210 10.93 1.03 12.68
N MET A 211 10.14 1.82 13.42
CA MET A 211 10.40 3.24 13.63
C MET A 211 11.65 3.57 14.47
N PRO A 212 12.02 2.83 15.53
CA PRO A 212 13.25 3.13 16.27
C PRO A 212 14.52 3.00 15.43
N GLY A 213 14.56 2.04 14.49
CA GLY A 213 15.64 1.88 13.52
C GLY A 213 15.72 3.05 12.53
N PHE A 214 14.58 3.58 12.12
CA PHE A 214 14.48 4.78 11.30
C PHE A 214 14.97 6.03 11.99
N GLY A 215 14.55 6.26 13.23
CA GLY A 215 14.96 7.41 14.01
C GLY A 215 16.47 7.49 14.21
N GLN A 216 17.17 6.37 14.24
CA GLN A 216 18.63 6.32 14.32
C GLN A 216 19.30 6.55 12.96
N ALA A 217 18.77 5.96 11.88
CA ALA A 217 19.31 6.13 10.52
C ALA A 217 19.12 7.57 9.98
N LEU A 218 18.05 8.25 10.41
CA LEU A 218 17.77 9.66 10.05
C LEU A 218 18.62 10.67 10.84
N ASN A 219 19.34 10.24 11.87
CA ASN A 219 20.15 11.09 12.77
C ASN A 219 21.66 11.00 12.52
N HIS A 220 22.11 10.31 11.50
CA HIS A 220 23.49 10.23 11.02
C HIS A 220 23.67 11.05 9.75
#